data_15e67e50a7e7a3005bdee2b9424f3141
#
_entry.id   15e67e50a7e7a3005bdee2b9424f3141
#
_cell.length_a   1.000
_cell.length_b   1.000
_cell.length_c   1.000
_cell.angle_alpha   90.00
_cell.angle_beta   90.00
_cell.angle_gamma   90.00
#
_symmetry.space_group_name_H-M   'P 1'
#
loop_
_entity.id
_entity.type
_entity.pdbx_description
1 polymer ?
#
loop_
_entity_poly.entity_id
_entity_poly.type
_entity_poly.pdbx_seq_one_letter_code
_entity_poly.pdbx_strand_id
1 'polypeptide(L)'
;MSKETRKVSARAAGDRPEKPFDMIDKPTFFGSIFLLLAVTLPLVIFPEQGAMWVSAAKNFVTSKLGVLYLLLGVGAGGFMIYIIFSDIGQIKLGDAEEKPEFSIVSWAAMLFCAGIGASILYWSMIEWVYYYQSPPFHVEGQTPEAAEWAAAYGIFHWGPLAWAIYLIPAVPIAYFYYVRHHSVLKISEALMPVLGEKLAHGWLGKLIDISFIFGMLGGGATTLGLAAPMINEGVHELFGVPKSLTTQIVVLLVCTALFGYSAYVGLKKGIKLLSDINFWLAVGLLLFIFIAGPTLFMANTGLDALGRVMSNLIHMATWLEPFAEFKGFEDTHFPQDWTIFYWAWWLVFAPSVGLFIARISRGRTIRAMVAGSMFFGTMGCFLFFMVMGNYGLYLQLSGELDVVTILNDQSPTAAIFAMLHTLPLDYVVIFAFTLLALIFTATTFDSISYILAAVVQKEVDEEPMRWNRLFWAFALSFMPIVLMFIGGLETLQTASIIGGVPLLAVALMLCISIVRAAHYDLRYQPDYTLKEINIEEFPADDPWTEEGSWDLPEDDIPAAGKPVQDPPKDHIEGDPHSRPSRL
;
A
#
# COMPACT_ATOMS: atom_id res chain seq x y z
N MET A 1 -7.45 -29.22 -27.50
CA MET A 1 -7.54 -28.36 -28.70
C MET A 1 -6.30 -27.46 -28.74
N SER A 2 -5.69 -27.31 -29.92
CA SER A 2 -4.31 -26.89 -30.13
C SER A 2 -4.02 -25.44 -29.73
N LYS A 3 -2.76 -25.19 -29.32
CA LYS A 3 -2.13 -23.90 -28.96
C LYS A 3 -2.13 -22.81 -30.05
N GLU A 4 -2.97 -22.91 -31.08
CA GLU A 4 -2.87 -22.03 -32.27
C GLU A 4 -4.06 -21.11 -32.52
N THR A 5 -5.08 -21.03 -31.66
CA THR A 5 -6.29 -20.24 -31.93
C THR A 5 -6.65 -19.18 -30.89
N ARG A 6 -5.68 -18.61 -30.20
CA ARG A 6 -5.82 -17.27 -29.63
C ARG A 6 -4.78 -16.33 -30.24
N LYS A 7 -4.85 -16.15 -31.54
CA LYS A 7 -4.37 -14.94 -32.16
C LYS A 7 -5.27 -13.82 -31.65
N VAL A 8 -4.69 -12.93 -30.81
CA VAL A 8 -5.07 -11.52 -30.75
C VAL A 8 -5.62 -11.13 -32.10
N SER A 9 -6.81 -10.57 -32.15
CA SER A 9 -7.46 -10.15 -33.39
C SER A 9 -6.42 -9.41 -34.22
N ALA A 10 -6.08 -9.97 -35.36
CA ALA A 10 -5.12 -9.34 -36.26
C ALA A 10 -5.68 -7.95 -36.58
N ARG A 11 -5.03 -6.90 -36.07
CA ARG A 11 -5.23 -5.53 -36.54
C ARG A 11 -5.30 -5.60 -38.07
N ALA A 12 -6.38 -5.12 -38.63
CA ALA A 12 -6.57 -5.07 -40.09
C ALA A 12 -5.31 -4.41 -40.67
N ALA A 13 -4.72 -5.07 -41.67
CA ALA A 13 -3.53 -4.57 -42.37
C ALA A 13 -3.90 -3.23 -43.04
N GLY A 14 -3.63 -2.12 -42.35
CA GLY A 14 -3.98 -0.77 -42.81
C GLY A 14 -3.84 0.33 -41.78
N ASP A 15 -3.82 0.03 -40.48
CA ASP A 15 -3.66 1.05 -39.45
C ASP A 15 -2.21 1.55 -39.39
N ARG A 16 -2.05 2.88 -39.61
CA ARG A 16 -0.77 3.55 -39.37
C ARG A 16 -0.39 3.31 -37.90
N PRO A 17 0.91 3.04 -37.58
CA PRO A 17 1.33 2.91 -36.19
C PRO A 17 0.89 4.17 -35.44
N GLU A 18 0.04 3.99 -34.41
CA GLU A 18 -0.40 5.11 -33.57
C GLU A 18 0.82 5.82 -33.00
N LYS A 19 0.82 7.14 -33.06
CA LYS A 19 1.89 7.91 -32.43
C LYS A 19 1.86 7.60 -30.92
N PRO A 20 3.02 7.45 -30.24
CA PRO A 20 3.07 7.12 -28.82
C PRO A 20 2.16 7.99 -27.93
N PHE A 21 1.93 9.24 -28.33
CA PHE A 21 1.07 10.18 -27.62
C PHE A 21 -0.44 9.93 -27.82
N ASP A 22 -0.84 9.16 -28.80
CA ASP A 22 -2.24 8.80 -29.05
C ASP A 22 -2.70 7.64 -28.16
N MET A 23 -1.74 6.87 -27.61
CA MET A 23 -1.95 5.84 -26.60
C MET A 23 -2.22 6.42 -25.19
N ILE A 24 -2.00 7.72 -24.99
CA ILE A 24 -2.24 8.39 -23.70
C ILE A 24 -3.72 8.76 -23.56
N ASP A 25 -4.29 8.46 -22.40
CA ASP A 25 -5.57 9.04 -21.94
C ASP A 25 -5.33 10.50 -21.55
N LYS A 26 -5.46 11.38 -22.56
CA LYS A 26 -5.12 12.80 -22.42
C LYS A 26 -5.84 13.50 -21.28
N PRO A 27 -7.16 13.31 -21.04
CA PRO A 27 -7.84 13.91 -19.89
C PRO A 27 -7.25 13.49 -18.55
N THR A 28 -6.98 12.21 -18.35
CA THR A 28 -6.38 11.71 -17.11
C THR A 28 -4.94 12.20 -16.93
N PHE A 29 -4.12 12.17 -17.99
CA PHE A 29 -2.74 12.64 -17.96
C PHE A 29 -2.64 14.14 -17.65
N PHE A 30 -3.29 14.99 -18.45
CA PHE A 30 -3.23 16.43 -18.25
C PHE A 30 -4.00 16.90 -17.02
N GLY A 31 -5.11 16.23 -16.67
CA GLY A 31 -5.86 16.50 -15.45
C GLY A 31 -5.02 16.26 -14.20
N SER A 32 -4.24 15.19 -14.16
CA SER A 32 -3.34 14.89 -13.04
C SER A 32 -2.19 15.89 -12.94
N ILE A 33 -1.58 16.28 -14.05
CA ILE A 33 -0.55 17.33 -14.07
C ILE A 33 -1.13 18.68 -13.62
N PHE A 34 -2.30 19.03 -14.15
CA PHE A 34 -2.98 20.27 -13.75
C PHE A 34 -3.26 20.29 -12.26
N LEU A 35 -3.78 19.20 -11.68
CA LEU A 35 -4.05 19.11 -10.24
C LEU A 35 -2.76 19.18 -9.41
N LEU A 36 -1.71 18.48 -9.84
CA LEU A 36 -0.39 18.57 -9.20
C LEU A 36 0.11 20.03 -9.17
N LEU A 37 0.10 20.71 -10.33
CA LEU A 37 0.59 22.08 -10.41
C LEU A 37 -0.35 23.07 -9.70
N ALA A 38 -1.67 22.88 -9.77
CA ALA A 38 -2.65 23.73 -9.09
C ALA A 38 -2.50 23.69 -7.56
N VAL A 39 -2.05 22.56 -7.01
CA VAL A 39 -1.77 22.45 -5.58
C VAL A 39 -0.36 22.94 -5.25
N THR A 40 0.65 22.54 -6.00
CA THR A 40 2.05 22.79 -5.63
C THR A 40 2.54 24.22 -5.96
N LEU A 41 2.12 24.82 -7.09
CA LEU A 41 2.58 26.17 -7.46
C LEU A 41 2.16 27.25 -6.46
N PRO A 42 0.92 27.30 -5.95
CA PRO A 42 0.56 28.28 -4.89
C PRO A 42 1.42 28.13 -3.64
N LEU A 43 1.77 26.89 -3.27
CA LEU A 43 2.62 26.62 -2.10
C LEU A 43 4.05 27.16 -2.28
N VAL A 44 4.59 27.10 -3.50
CA VAL A 44 5.91 27.67 -3.81
C VAL A 44 5.87 29.19 -3.87
N ILE A 45 4.81 29.76 -4.47
CA ILE A 45 4.69 31.22 -4.67
C ILE A 45 4.40 31.94 -3.34
N PHE A 46 3.64 31.32 -2.46
CA PHE A 46 3.20 31.86 -1.17
C PHE A 46 3.52 30.90 -0.01
N PRO A 47 4.80 30.68 0.36
CA PRO A 47 5.18 29.64 1.32
C PRO A 47 4.53 29.78 2.70
N GLU A 48 4.46 31.00 3.25
CA GLU A 48 3.86 31.26 4.55
C GLU A 48 2.35 31.00 4.55
N GLN A 49 1.63 31.52 3.54
CA GLN A 49 0.21 31.24 3.36
C GLN A 49 -0.02 29.78 3.03
N GLY A 50 0.88 29.18 2.25
CA GLY A 50 0.86 27.75 1.91
C GLY A 50 0.90 26.87 3.15
N ALA A 51 1.79 27.15 4.10
CA ALA A 51 1.86 26.43 5.37
C ALA A 51 0.52 26.54 6.15
N MET A 52 -0.07 27.73 6.22
CA MET A 52 -1.38 27.93 6.86
C MET A 52 -2.50 27.16 6.14
N TRP A 53 -2.52 27.14 4.79
CA TRP A 53 -3.53 26.40 4.04
C TRP A 53 -3.38 24.88 4.25
N VAL A 54 -2.15 24.38 4.26
CA VAL A 54 -1.85 22.96 4.51
C VAL A 54 -2.32 22.56 5.92
N SER A 55 -1.96 23.34 6.94
CA SER A 55 -2.38 23.08 8.32
C SER A 55 -3.90 23.18 8.49
N ALA A 56 -4.54 24.21 7.90
CA ALA A 56 -6.00 24.34 7.94
C ALA A 56 -6.72 23.16 7.26
N ALA A 57 -6.20 22.69 6.12
CA ALA A 57 -6.74 21.53 5.43
C ALA A 57 -6.55 20.24 6.23
N LYS A 58 -5.37 20.02 6.84
CA LYS A 58 -5.13 18.91 7.77
C LYS A 58 -6.15 18.93 8.90
N ASN A 59 -6.24 20.06 9.61
CA ASN A 59 -7.15 20.21 10.76
C ASN A 59 -8.61 19.97 10.36
N PHE A 60 -9.05 20.46 9.20
CA PHE A 60 -10.40 20.19 8.72
C PHE A 60 -10.62 18.69 8.48
N VAL A 61 -9.71 18.01 7.77
CA VAL A 61 -9.85 16.60 7.44
C VAL A 61 -9.78 15.73 8.71
N THR A 62 -8.81 15.96 9.57
CA THR A 62 -8.62 15.13 10.77
C THR A 62 -9.74 15.32 11.79
N SER A 63 -10.22 16.57 12.01
CA SER A 63 -11.29 16.86 12.98
C SER A 63 -12.71 16.55 12.45
N LYS A 64 -12.96 16.65 11.13
CA LYS A 64 -14.30 16.46 10.57
C LYS A 64 -14.48 15.13 9.85
N LEU A 65 -13.43 14.60 9.23
CA LEU A 65 -13.47 13.36 8.45
C LEU A 65 -12.65 12.23 9.09
N GLY A 66 -11.97 12.47 10.21
CA GLY A 66 -11.11 11.49 10.88
C GLY A 66 -11.82 10.17 11.18
N VAL A 67 -13.10 10.24 11.59
CA VAL A 67 -13.92 9.05 11.83
C VAL A 67 -14.01 8.12 10.61
N LEU A 68 -13.97 8.67 9.38
CA LEU A 68 -14.05 7.88 8.16
C LEU A 68 -12.77 7.07 7.95
N TYR A 69 -11.61 7.60 8.35
CA TYR A 69 -10.35 6.87 8.29
C TYR A 69 -10.30 5.71 9.31
N LEU A 70 -10.82 5.92 10.53
CA LEU A 70 -10.91 4.83 11.49
C LEU A 70 -11.89 3.75 11.03
N LEU A 71 -13.05 4.16 10.49
CA LEU A 71 -14.00 3.23 9.87
C LEU A 71 -13.39 2.47 8.68
N LEU A 72 -12.51 3.11 7.89
CA LEU A 72 -11.76 2.44 6.85
C LEU A 72 -10.89 1.31 7.44
N GLY A 73 -10.09 1.58 8.47
CA GLY A 73 -9.22 0.60 9.09
C GLY A 73 -9.98 -0.62 9.63
N VAL A 74 -11.01 -0.36 10.46
CA VAL A 74 -11.86 -1.41 11.04
C VAL A 74 -12.64 -2.14 9.94
N GLY A 75 -13.22 -1.39 9.00
CA GLY A 75 -14.00 -1.93 7.89
C GLY A 75 -13.16 -2.80 6.96
N ALA A 76 -11.92 -2.37 6.65
CA ALA A 76 -10.98 -3.16 5.87
C ALA A 76 -10.65 -4.49 6.56
N GLY A 77 -10.34 -4.45 7.86
CA GLY A 77 -10.08 -5.67 8.65
C GLY A 77 -11.27 -6.62 8.62
N GLY A 78 -12.47 -6.12 8.91
CA GLY A 78 -13.71 -6.90 8.88
C GLY A 78 -14.03 -7.45 7.49
N PHE A 79 -13.82 -6.65 6.44
CA PHE A 79 -14.02 -7.07 5.06
C PHE A 79 -13.04 -8.17 4.65
N MET A 80 -11.77 -8.08 5.02
CA MET A 80 -10.79 -9.14 4.72
C MET A 80 -11.11 -10.44 5.47
N ILE A 81 -11.59 -10.35 6.71
CA ILE A 81 -12.09 -11.51 7.44
C ILE A 81 -13.28 -12.13 6.70
N TYR A 82 -14.24 -11.31 6.25
CA TYR A 82 -15.35 -11.79 5.43
C TYR A 82 -14.86 -12.51 4.16
N ILE A 83 -13.93 -11.93 3.41
CA ILE A 83 -13.37 -12.55 2.20
C ILE A 83 -12.71 -13.91 2.52
N ILE A 84 -11.93 -14.00 3.59
CA ILE A 84 -11.25 -15.25 3.99
C ILE A 84 -12.25 -16.38 4.22
N PHE A 85 -13.39 -16.11 4.85
CA PHE A 85 -14.37 -17.11 5.24
C PHE A 85 -15.52 -17.28 4.24
N SER A 86 -15.67 -16.38 3.26
CA SER A 86 -16.68 -16.47 2.21
C SER A 86 -16.25 -17.37 1.05
N ASP A 87 -17.21 -17.68 0.18
CA ASP A 87 -16.97 -18.43 -1.06
C ASP A 87 -16.09 -17.67 -2.04
N ILE A 88 -16.14 -16.33 -2.02
CA ILE A 88 -15.23 -15.47 -2.78
C ILE A 88 -13.76 -15.84 -2.49
N GLY A 89 -13.45 -16.14 -1.23
CA GLY A 89 -12.11 -16.57 -0.84
C GLY A 89 -11.64 -17.87 -1.49
N GLN A 90 -12.53 -18.70 -1.98
CA GLN A 90 -12.21 -19.97 -2.62
C GLN A 90 -11.86 -19.80 -4.10
N ILE A 91 -12.21 -18.67 -4.73
CA ILE A 91 -11.94 -18.42 -6.14
C ILE A 91 -10.43 -18.42 -6.38
N LYS A 92 -10.01 -19.16 -7.40
CA LYS A 92 -8.63 -19.29 -7.83
C LYS A 92 -8.25 -18.18 -8.79
N LEU A 93 -7.10 -17.59 -8.59
CA LEU A 93 -6.53 -16.54 -9.43
C LEU A 93 -5.74 -17.16 -10.59
N GLY A 94 -6.42 -17.54 -11.67
CA GLY A 94 -5.87 -18.20 -12.84
C GLY A 94 -6.64 -19.45 -13.22
N ASP A 95 -6.12 -20.22 -14.20
CA ASP A 95 -6.78 -21.40 -14.75
C ASP A 95 -6.85 -22.57 -13.72
N ALA A 96 -7.75 -23.52 -13.91
CA ALA A 96 -8.00 -24.64 -13.00
C ALA A 96 -6.74 -25.44 -12.64
N GLU A 97 -5.90 -25.74 -13.64
CA GLU A 97 -4.68 -26.52 -13.46
C GLU A 97 -3.44 -25.65 -13.14
N GLU A 98 -3.59 -24.35 -13.10
CA GLU A 98 -2.48 -23.44 -12.89
C GLU A 98 -1.94 -23.57 -11.46
N LYS A 99 -0.63 -23.83 -11.36
CA LYS A 99 0.06 -23.88 -10.07
C LYS A 99 0.54 -22.49 -9.68
N PRO A 100 0.67 -22.21 -8.36
CA PRO A 100 1.27 -20.97 -7.91
C PRO A 100 2.61 -20.70 -8.60
N GLU A 101 2.76 -19.51 -9.16
CA GLU A 101 3.97 -19.08 -9.89
C GLU A 101 5.20 -19.07 -8.99
N PHE A 102 5.02 -18.76 -7.71
CA PHE A 102 6.09 -18.70 -6.72
C PHE A 102 5.88 -19.74 -5.62
N SER A 103 6.97 -20.33 -5.14
CA SER A 103 6.95 -21.16 -3.94
C SER A 103 6.43 -20.36 -2.74
N ILE A 104 5.93 -21.04 -1.71
CA ILE A 104 5.45 -20.38 -0.48
C ILE A 104 6.52 -19.49 0.15
N VAL A 105 7.78 -19.96 0.20
CA VAL A 105 8.90 -19.21 0.80
C VAL A 105 9.22 -17.95 0.00
N SER A 106 9.33 -18.06 -1.34
CA SER A 106 9.59 -16.89 -2.20
C SER A 106 8.45 -15.88 -2.14
N TRP A 107 7.20 -16.36 -2.13
CA TRP A 107 6.03 -15.52 -2.03
C TRP A 107 5.94 -14.80 -0.67
N ALA A 108 6.19 -15.51 0.43
CA ALA A 108 6.27 -14.93 1.76
C ALA A 108 7.38 -13.86 1.86
N ALA A 109 8.56 -14.13 1.29
CA ALA A 109 9.66 -13.16 1.24
C ALA A 109 9.29 -11.90 0.42
N MET A 110 8.60 -12.07 -0.71
CA MET A 110 8.10 -10.94 -1.50
C MET A 110 7.05 -10.13 -0.75
N LEU A 111 6.13 -10.76 -0.02
CA LEU A 111 5.15 -10.07 0.83
C LEU A 111 5.83 -9.35 2.00
N PHE A 112 6.79 -9.99 2.63
CA PHE A 112 7.63 -9.38 3.65
C PHE A 112 8.29 -8.09 3.13
N CYS A 113 8.80 -8.10 1.90
CA CYS A 113 9.44 -6.93 1.28
C CYS A 113 8.44 -5.90 0.74
N ALA A 114 7.22 -6.28 0.44
CA ALA A 114 6.23 -5.40 -0.21
C ALA A 114 5.82 -4.18 0.64
N GLY A 115 5.76 -4.36 1.96
CA GLY A 115 5.47 -3.29 2.92
C GLY A 115 6.74 -2.58 3.41
N ILE A 116 7.91 -3.06 3.00
CA ILE A 116 9.19 -2.60 3.49
C ILE A 116 9.80 -1.68 2.44
N GLY A 117 9.65 -0.40 2.63
CA GLY A 117 10.34 0.64 1.87
C GLY A 117 11.30 1.43 2.77
N ALA A 118 11.92 2.49 2.24
CA ALA A 118 12.77 3.37 3.03
C ALA A 118 12.05 3.94 4.29
N SER A 119 10.74 4.05 4.23
CA SER A 119 9.91 4.57 5.32
C SER A 119 9.95 3.69 6.58
N ILE A 120 10.02 2.36 6.45
CA ILE A 120 10.08 1.49 7.64
C ILE A 120 11.43 1.62 8.35
N LEU A 121 12.52 1.85 7.61
CA LEU A 121 13.83 2.12 8.22
C LEU A 121 13.79 3.39 9.07
N TYR A 122 13.09 4.40 8.59
CA TYR A 122 12.91 5.65 9.34
C TYR A 122 11.99 5.42 10.55
N TRP A 123 10.76 4.95 10.32
CA TRP A 123 9.74 4.86 11.36
C TRP A 123 10.05 3.81 12.41
N SER A 124 10.56 2.64 12.05
CA SER A 124 10.91 1.63 13.05
C SER A 124 11.99 2.10 14.03
N MET A 125 12.90 2.97 13.60
CA MET A 125 13.93 3.55 14.47
C MET A 125 13.41 4.67 15.39
N ILE A 126 12.45 5.51 14.91
CA ILE A 126 12.16 6.79 15.57
C ILE A 126 10.71 6.96 16.02
N GLU A 127 9.75 6.17 15.50
CA GLU A 127 8.32 6.34 15.79
C GLU A 127 8.00 6.21 17.29
N TRP A 128 8.63 5.28 17.96
CA TRP A 128 8.46 5.04 19.38
C TRP A 128 8.80 6.28 20.25
N VAL A 129 9.72 7.15 19.80
CA VAL A 129 10.11 8.36 20.55
C VAL A 129 8.94 9.32 20.67
N TYR A 130 8.21 9.53 19.57
CA TYR A 130 7.01 10.37 19.57
C TYR A 130 5.93 9.83 20.49
N TYR A 131 5.69 8.50 20.45
CA TYR A 131 4.71 7.84 21.31
C TYR A 131 5.14 7.77 22.78
N TYR A 132 6.43 7.75 23.03
CA TYR A 132 6.96 7.81 24.38
C TYR A 132 6.81 9.22 24.99
N GLN A 133 6.96 10.27 24.18
CA GLN A 133 6.78 11.66 24.62
C GLN A 133 5.30 12.05 24.75
N SER A 134 4.48 11.63 23.80
CA SER A 134 3.05 11.95 23.73
C SER A 134 2.25 10.67 23.46
N PRO A 135 2.04 9.83 24.47
CA PRO A 135 1.40 8.54 24.31
C PRO A 135 -0.12 8.67 24.08
N PRO A 136 -0.76 7.58 23.56
CA PRO A 136 -2.21 7.52 23.45
C PRO A 136 -2.91 7.38 24.80
N PHE A 137 -4.24 7.48 24.79
CA PHE A 137 -5.14 7.18 25.91
C PHE A 137 -4.92 8.05 27.15
N HIS A 138 -4.43 9.28 26.97
CA HIS A 138 -4.16 10.24 28.05
C HIS A 138 -3.13 9.73 29.06
N VAL A 139 -2.26 8.82 28.66
CA VAL A 139 -1.14 8.35 29.47
C VAL A 139 -0.10 9.48 29.60
N GLU A 140 0.50 9.66 30.77
CA GLU A 140 1.56 10.63 30.98
C GLU A 140 2.82 10.23 30.19
N GLY A 141 3.39 11.20 29.44
CA GLY A 141 4.59 10.97 28.62
C GLY A 141 5.83 10.63 29.44
N GLN A 142 6.76 9.91 28.85
CA GLN A 142 8.03 9.50 29.43
C GLN A 142 7.90 8.67 30.72
N THR A 143 6.80 7.94 30.86
CA THR A 143 6.54 7.00 31.96
C THR A 143 6.76 5.55 31.50
N PRO A 144 6.84 4.58 32.43
CA PRO A 144 6.88 3.16 32.07
C PRO A 144 5.70 2.72 31.20
N GLU A 145 4.49 3.19 31.47
CA GLU A 145 3.31 2.89 30.67
C GLU A 145 3.40 3.49 29.26
N ALA A 146 3.95 4.72 29.14
CA ALA A 146 4.21 5.34 27.85
C ALA A 146 5.21 4.51 27.02
N ALA A 147 6.23 3.92 27.65
CA ALA A 147 7.19 3.05 26.97
C ALA A 147 6.53 1.76 26.43
N GLU A 148 5.61 1.17 27.18
CA GLU A 148 4.85 -0.01 26.75
C GLU A 148 3.94 0.30 25.55
N TRP A 149 3.26 1.45 25.54
CA TRP A 149 2.47 1.89 24.40
C TRP A 149 3.35 2.27 23.21
N ALA A 150 4.50 2.89 23.43
CA ALA A 150 5.45 3.25 22.38
C ALA A 150 5.97 2.01 21.64
N ALA A 151 6.25 0.93 22.34
CA ALA A 151 6.64 -0.35 21.74
C ALA A 151 5.50 -1.00 20.93
N ALA A 152 4.22 -0.78 21.34
CA ALA A 152 3.07 -1.44 20.75
C ALA A 152 2.50 -0.71 19.52
N TYR A 153 2.45 0.63 19.55
CA TYR A 153 1.72 1.39 18.52
C TYR A 153 2.35 1.32 17.13
N GLY A 154 3.67 1.23 17.00
CA GLY A 154 4.32 0.97 15.72
C GLY A 154 3.85 -0.35 15.11
N ILE A 155 3.77 -1.41 15.91
CA ILE A 155 3.26 -2.72 15.47
C ILE A 155 1.79 -2.65 15.06
N PHE A 156 0.98 -1.84 15.74
CA PHE A 156 -0.42 -1.61 15.38
C PHE A 156 -0.56 -0.88 14.05
N HIS A 157 0.12 0.25 13.86
CA HIS A 157 0.00 1.08 12.65
C HIS A 157 0.55 0.38 11.39
N TRP A 158 1.52 -0.52 11.54
CA TRP A 158 2.13 -1.31 10.44
C TRP A 158 1.63 -2.76 10.42
N GLY A 159 0.60 -3.05 11.21
CA GLY A 159 0.06 -4.38 11.46
C GLY A 159 -1.05 -4.80 10.51
N PRO A 160 -1.93 -5.73 10.96
CA PRO A 160 -2.91 -6.39 10.10
C PRO A 160 -3.90 -5.43 9.44
N LEU A 161 -4.27 -4.32 10.10
CA LEU A 161 -5.21 -3.35 9.54
C LEU A 161 -4.61 -2.56 8.37
N ALA A 162 -3.32 -2.22 8.44
CA ALA A 162 -2.57 -1.62 7.33
C ALA A 162 -2.60 -2.54 6.09
N TRP A 163 -2.30 -3.83 6.29
CA TRP A 163 -2.33 -4.82 5.23
C TRP A 163 -3.74 -5.08 4.70
N ALA A 164 -4.76 -5.01 5.56
CA ALA A 164 -6.15 -5.08 5.14
C ALA A 164 -6.54 -3.90 4.21
N ILE A 165 -6.06 -2.68 4.49
CA ILE A 165 -6.27 -1.52 3.60
C ILE A 165 -5.62 -1.76 2.23
N TYR A 166 -4.40 -2.29 2.17
CA TYR A 166 -3.74 -2.65 0.91
C TYR A 166 -4.49 -3.70 0.09
N LEU A 167 -5.21 -4.59 0.75
CA LEU A 167 -5.96 -5.65 0.11
C LEU A 167 -7.30 -5.20 -0.47
N ILE A 168 -7.82 -4.03 -0.07
CA ILE A 168 -9.05 -3.47 -0.66
C ILE A 168 -8.97 -3.38 -2.20
N PRO A 169 -7.94 -2.76 -2.81
CA PRO A 169 -7.77 -2.79 -4.25
C PRO A 169 -7.14 -4.09 -4.78
N ALA A 170 -6.33 -4.80 -3.96
CA ALA A 170 -5.64 -6.01 -4.41
C ALA A 170 -6.61 -7.11 -4.86
N VAL A 171 -7.68 -7.32 -4.08
CA VAL A 171 -8.67 -8.39 -4.35
C VAL A 171 -9.40 -8.13 -5.68
N PRO A 172 -10.04 -6.98 -5.93
CA PRO A 172 -10.68 -6.72 -7.21
C PRO A 172 -9.68 -6.67 -8.38
N ILE A 173 -8.51 -6.08 -8.23
CA ILE A 173 -7.48 -6.08 -9.28
C ILE A 173 -7.11 -7.51 -9.67
N ALA A 174 -6.82 -8.38 -8.71
CA ALA A 174 -6.48 -9.77 -8.97
C ALA A 174 -7.64 -10.51 -9.63
N TYR A 175 -8.87 -10.27 -9.17
CA TYR A 175 -10.07 -10.89 -9.69
C TYR A 175 -10.31 -10.50 -11.16
N PHE A 176 -10.39 -9.21 -11.46
CA PHE A 176 -10.64 -8.76 -12.84
C PHE A 176 -9.51 -9.15 -13.78
N TYR A 177 -8.26 -9.15 -13.33
CA TYR A 177 -7.12 -9.49 -14.16
C TYR A 177 -7.00 -11.00 -14.43
N TYR A 178 -7.08 -11.86 -13.41
CA TYR A 178 -6.83 -13.30 -13.55
C TYR A 178 -8.08 -14.13 -13.77
N VAL A 179 -9.23 -13.70 -13.30
CA VAL A 179 -10.48 -14.44 -13.43
C VAL A 179 -11.26 -13.94 -14.64
N ARG A 180 -11.40 -12.62 -14.77
CA ARG A 180 -12.16 -12.00 -15.86
C ARG A 180 -11.31 -11.62 -17.07
N HIS A 181 -9.98 -11.80 -17.02
CA HIS A 181 -9.03 -11.54 -18.09
C HIS A 181 -9.02 -10.09 -18.64
N HIS A 182 -9.40 -9.11 -17.80
CA HIS A 182 -9.31 -7.70 -18.17
C HIS A 182 -7.84 -7.25 -18.21
N SER A 183 -7.43 -6.65 -19.32
CA SER A 183 -6.04 -6.21 -19.53
C SER A 183 -5.69 -4.87 -18.87
N VAL A 184 -6.68 -4.16 -18.33
CA VAL A 184 -6.52 -2.78 -17.86
C VAL A 184 -6.40 -2.71 -16.36
N LEU A 185 -5.36 -2.02 -15.88
CA LEU A 185 -5.03 -1.86 -14.46
C LEU A 185 -5.55 -0.53 -13.89
N LYS A 186 -6.71 -0.04 -14.37
CA LYS A 186 -7.33 1.18 -13.86
C LYS A 186 -8.30 0.88 -12.72
N ILE A 187 -8.33 1.76 -11.73
CA ILE A 187 -9.29 1.62 -10.63
C ILE A 187 -10.72 1.85 -11.14
N SER A 188 -10.92 2.79 -12.06
CA SER A 188 -12.21 3.03 -12.68
C SER A 188 -12.80 1.77 -13.34
N GLU A 189 -11.97 0.94 -13.97
CA GLU A 189 -12.37 -0.35 -14.55
C GLU A 189 -12.85 -1.34 -13.46
N ALA A 190 -12.11 -1.45 -12.37
CA ALA A 190 -12.49 -2.31 -11.24
C ALA A 190 -13.79 -1.85 -10.55
N LEU A 191 -14.29 -0.66 -10.86
CA LEU A 191 -15.54 -0.11 -10.34
C LEU A 191 -16.74 -0.27 -11.26
N MET A 192 -16.58 -0.86 -12.44
CA MET A 192 -17.69 -1.08 -13.37
C MET A 192 -18.91 -1.76 -12.77
N PRO A 193 -18.78 -2.78 -11.90
CA PRO A 193 -19.93 -3.41 -11.24
C PRO A 193 -20.75 -2.47 -10.34
N VAL A 194 -20.21 -1.32 -9.98
CA VAL A 194 -20.91 -0.33 -9.13
C VAL A 194 -21.37 0.86 -9.94
N LEU A 195 -20.54 1.33 -10.87
CA LEU A 195 -20.79 2.56 -11.62
C LEU A 195 -21.52 2.34 -12.95
N GLY A 196 -21.44 1.12 -13.51
CA GLY A 196 -21.80 0.85 -14.89
C GLY A 196 -20.78 1.42 -15.88
N GLU A 197 -20.79 0.91 -17.10
CA GLU A 197 -19.83 1.23 -18.17
C GLU A 197 -19.74 2.74 -18.46
N LYS A 198 -20.90 3.41 -18.63
CA LYS A 198 -20.96 4.83 -19.00
C LYS A 198 -20.27 5.77 -18.02
N LEU A 199 -20.37 5.49 -16.71
CA LEU A 199 -19.74 6.31 -15.67
C LEU A 199 -18.29 5.91 -15.44
N ALA A 200 -17.97 4.61 -15.49
CA ALA A 200 -16.61 4.11 -15.32
C ALA A 200 -15.67 4.61 -16.43
N HIS A 201 -16.10 4.55 -17.70
CA HIS A 201 -15.34 5.09 -18.82
C HIS A 201 -15.57 6.60 -19.05
N GLY A 202 -16.56 7.19 -18.36
CA GLY A 202 -16.94 8.59 -18.47
C GLY A 202 -16.08 9.54 -17.63
N TRP A 203 -16.62 10.71 -17.36
CA TRP A 203 -15.95 11.75 -16.58
C TRP A 203 -15.69 11.34 -15.12
N LEU A 204 -16.59 10.55 -14.54
CA LEU A 204 -16.46 10.10 -13.15
C LEU A 204 -15.29 9.12 -12.99
N GLY A 205 -15.15 8.14 -13.89
CA GLY A 205 -14.01 7.24 -13.91
C GLY A 205 -12.68 7.98 -14.05
N LYS A 206 -12.63 8.98 -14.95
CA LYS A 206 -11.44 9.84 -15.11
C LYS A 206 -11.13 10.65 -13.85
N LEU A 207 -12.15 11.17 -13.18
CA LEU A 207 -11.96 11.88 -11.90
C LEU A 207 -11.42 10.95 -10.81
N ILE A 208 -11.89 9.71 -10.75
CA ILE A 208 -11.38 8.68 -9.83
C ILE A 208 -9.91 8.37 -10.13
N ASP A 209 -9.56 8.14 -11.40
CA ASP A 209 -8.18 7.85 -11.80
C ASP A 209 -7.24 9.04 -11.53
N ILE A 210 -7.68 10.29 -11.76
CA ILE A 210 -6.93 11.51 -11.41
C ILE A 210 -6.75 11.63 -9.90
N SER A 211 -7.81 11.38 -9.11
CA SER A 211 -7.74 11.41 -7.64
C SER A 211 -6.78 10.35 -7.10
N PHE A 212 -6.77 9.17 -7.71
CA PHE A 212 -5.83 8.11 -7.40
C PHE A 212 -4.39 8.53 -7.69
N ILE A 213 -4.11 9.09 -8.88
CA ILE A 213 -2.78 9.60 -9.24
C ILE A 213 -2.32 10.67 -8.25
N PHE A 214 -3.20 11.61 -7.91
CA PHE A 214 -2.90 12.66 -6.94
C PHE A 214 -2.60 12.10 -5.54
N GLY A 215 -3.39 11.14 -5.07
CA GLY A 215 -3.13 10.44 -3.81
C GLY A 215 -1.76 9.75 -3.80
N MET A 216 -1.41 9.04 -4.87
CA MET A 216 -0.10 8.40 -5.01
C MET A 216 1.06 9.40 -5.06
N LEU A 217 0.88 10.55 -5.69
CA LEU A 217 1.88 11.62 -5.68
C LEU A 217 2.07 12.16 -4.25
N GLY A 218 0.99 12.34 -3.48
CA GLY A 218 1.04 12.75 -2.08
C GLY A 218 1.73 11.73 -1.17
N GLY A 219 1.34 10.46 -1.26
CA GLY A 219 1.99 9.38 -0.52
C GLY A 219 3.47 9.22 -0.89
N GLY A 220 3.79 9.27 -2.18
CA GLY A 220 5.16 9.27 -2.67
C GLY A 220 5.96 10.45 -2.15
N ALA A 221 5.35 11.65 -2.08
CA ALA A 221 5.98 12.83 -1.52
C ALA A 221 6.34 12.64 -0.03
N THR A 222 5.44 12.05 0.75
CA THR A 222 5.70 11.71 2.15
C THR A 222 6.91 10.77 2.26
N THR A 223 6.94 9.70 1.50
CA THR A 223 8.04 8.71 1.53
C THR A 223 9.38 9.31 1.11
N LEU A 224 9.43 10.07 0.00
CA LEU A 224 10.66 10.72 -0.46
C LEU A 224 11.13 11.81 0.51
N GLY A 225 10.18 12.57 1.07
CA GLY A 225 10.47 13.61 2.05
C GLY A 225 11.10 13.07 3.34
N LEU A 226 10.83 11.80 3.70
CA LEU A 226 11.48 11.11 4.82
C LEU A 226 12.80 10.47 4.40
N ALA A 227 12.85 9.85 3.22
CA ALA A 227 14.02 9.12 2.76
C ALA A 227 15.20 10.04 2.40
N ALA A 228 14.94 11.18 1.77
CA ALA A 228 16.00 12.07 1.31
C ALA A 228 16.84 12.66 2.45
N PRO A 229 16.26 13.20 3.55
CA PRO A 229 17.03 13.62 4.72
C PRO A 229 17.81 12.47 5.37
N MET A 230 17.20 11.27 5.47
CA MET A 230 17.84 10.10 6.05
C MET A 230 19.06 9.64 5.23
N ILE A 231 18.94 9.57 3.91
CA ILE A 231 20.08 9.26 3.02
C ILE A 231 21.15 10.35 3.11
N ASN A 232 20.74 11.63 3.15
CA ASN A 232 21.69 12.74 3.28
C ASN A 232 22.46 12.69 4.61
N GLU A 233 21.80 12.33 5.71
CA GLU A 233 22.46 12.10 7.00
C GLU A 233 23.51 11.00 6.89
N GLY A 234 23.17 9.85 6.31
CA GLY A 234 24.12 8.76 6.10
C GLY A 234 25.30 9.13 5.21
N VAL A 235 25.07 9.91 4.16
CA VAL A 235 26.12 10.44 3.30
C VAL A 235 27.01 11.44 4.06
N HIS A 236 26.41 12.25 4.95
CA HIS A 236 27.17 13.13 5.83
C HIS A 236 28.10 12.34 6.76
N GLU A 237 27.57 11.34 7.46
CA GLU A 237 28.34 10.53 8.41
C GLU A 237 29.49 9.75 7.74
N LEU A 238 29.25 9.27 6.52
CA LEU A 238 30.25 8.49 5.78
C LEU A 238 31.31 9.34 5.05
N PHE A 239 30.91 10.51 4.52
CA PHE A 239 31.74 11.27 3.58
C PHE A 239 31.90 12.74 3.95
N GLY A 240 31.29 13.23 5.04
CA GLY A 240 31.39 14.63 5.47
C GLY A 240 30.64 15.62 4.58
N VAL A 241 29.67 15.15 3.76
CA VAL A 241 28.85 16.05 2.91
C VAL A 241 27.97 16.96 3.79
N PRO A 242 27.88 18.29 3.54
CA PRO A 242 27.11 19.19 4.38
C PRO A 242 25.62 18.82 4.48
N LYS A 243 25.05 18.96 5.67
CA LYS A 243 23.61 18.80 5.93
C LYS A 243 22.89 20.09 5.55
N SER A 244 22.34 20.16 4.35
CA SER A 244 21.61 21.34 3.87
C SER A 244 20.42 20.93 3.01
N LEU A 245 19.43 21.82 2.87
CA LEU A 245 18.31 21.62 1.96
C LEU A 245 18.80 21.36 0.52
N THR A 246 19.86 22.07 0.11
CA THR A 246 20.46 21.86 -1.23
C THR A 246 20.99 20.45 -1.40
N THR A 247 21.71 19.89 -0.42
CA THR A 247 22.22 18.51 -0.49
C THR A 247 21.10 17.49 -0.44
N GLN A 248 20.04 17.72 0.34
CA GLN A 248 18.86 16.87 0.34
C GLN A 248 18.16 16.84 -1.04
N ILE A 249 18.02 18.00 -1.68
CA ILE A 249 17.47 18.09 -3.04
C ILE A 249 18.38 17.38 -4.04
N VAL A 250 19.69 17.51 -3.93
CA VAL A 250 20.66 16.81 -4.79
C VAL A 250 20.54 15.29 -4.58
N VAL A 251 20.49 14.80 -3.35
CA VAL A 251 20.26 13.39 -3.02
C VAL A 251 18.97 12.90 -3.65
N LEU A 252 17.88 13.66 -3.50
CA LEU A 252 16.58 13.34 -4.09
C LEU A 252 16.66 13.24 -5.63
N LEU A 253 17.33 14.19 -6.28
CA LEU A 253 17.50 14.18 -7.74
C LEU A 253 18.39 13.02 -8.20
N VAL A 254 19.43 12.66 -7.44
CA VAL A 254 20.26 11.48 -7.72
C VAL A 254 19.42 10.20 -7.60
N CYS A 255 18.63 10.06 -6.53
CA CYS A 255 17.69 8.94 -6.40
C CYS A 255 16.72 8.90 -7.58
N THR A 256 16.14 10.06 -7.95
CA THR A 256 15.22 10.19 -9.09
C THR A 256 15.89 9.76 -10.41
N ALA A 257 17.13 10.16 -10.64
CA ALA A 257 17.87 9.76 -11.83
C ALA A 257 18.17 8.25 -11.85
N LEU A 258 18.51 7.66 -10.70
CA LEU A 258 18.78 6.23 -10.57
C LEU A 258 17.54 5.39 -10.87
N PHE A 259 16.41 5.68 -10.24
CA PHE A 259 15.19 4.91 -10.50
C PHE A 259 14.54 5.28 -11.84
N GLY A 260 14.67 6.53 -12.30
CA GLY A 260 14.25 6.94 -13.64
C GLY A 260 15.01 6.21 -14.74
N TYR A 261 16.33 6.04 -14.58
CA TYR A 261 17.15 5.23 -15.47
C TYR A 261 16.73 3.76 -15.45
N SER A 262 16.53 3.17 -14.26
CA SER A 262 16.01 1.80 -14.11
C SER A 262 14.66 1.63 -14.82
N ALA A 263 13.74 2.57 -14.59
CA ALA A 263 12.42 2.60 -15.24
C ALA A 263 12.50 2.69 -16.77
N TYR A 264 13.47 3.45 -17.30
CA TYR A 264 13.65 3.64 -18.75
C TYR A 264 14.25 2.41 -19.43
N VAL A 265 15.25 1.78 -18.82
CA VAL A 265 15.95 0.62 -19.41
C VAL A 265 15.10 -0.65 -19.37
N GLY A 266 14.10 -0.72 -18.48
CA GLY A 266 13.21 -1.89 -18.39
C GLY A 266 13.94 -3.14 -17.91
N LEU A 267 14.84 -3.01 -16.96
CA LEU A 267 15.71 -4.08 -16.46
C LEU A 267 14.97 -5.07 -15.57
N LYS A 268 14.10 -5.92 -16.12
CA LYS A 268 13.49 -7.05 -15.38
C LYS A 268 14.52 -7.84 -14.54
N LYS A 269 15.75 -8.01 -15.04
CA LYS A 269 16.82 -8.69 -14.31
C LYS A 269 17.49 -7.81 -13.25
N GLY A 270 17.67 -6.50 -13.52
CA GLY A 270 18.30 -5.57 -12.58
C GLY A 270 17.44 -5.28 -11.35
N ILE A 271 16.13 -5.05 -11.54
CA ILE A 271 15.19 -4.82 -10.44
C ILE A 271 15.14 -6.05 -9.52
N LYS A 272 15.09 -7.27 -10.10
CA LYS A 272 15.11 -8.49 -9.30
C LYS A 272 16.39 -8.60 -8.47
N LEU A 273 17.55 -8.34 -9.08
CA LEU A 273 18.83 -8.39 -8.37
C LEU A 273 18.88 -7.36 -7.22
N LEU A 274 18.43 -6.13 -7.47
CA LEU A 274 18.37 -5.08 -6.44
C LEU A 274 17.41 -5.45 -5.30
N SER A 275 16.25 -6.04 -5.62
CA SER A 275 15.30 -6.52 -4.62
C SER A 275 15.86 -7.67 -3.80
N ASP A 276 16.57 -8.61 -4.43
CA ASP A 276 17.21 -9.73 -3.72
C ASP A 276 18.34 -9.22 -2.79
N ILE A 277 19.16 -8.29 -3.26
CA ILE A 277 20.20 -7.65 -2.43
C ILE A 277 19.55 -6.92 -1.25
N ASN A 278 18.49 -6.17 -1.51
CA ASN A 278 17.77 -5.39 -0.51
C ASN A 278 17.20 -6.29 0.60
N PHE A 279 16.59 -7.41 0.22
CA PHE A 279 16.06 -8.38 1.17
C PHE A 279 17.16 -8.93 2.09
N TRP A 280 18.25 -9.44 1.52
CA TRP A 280 19.32 -10.02 2.31
C TRP A 280 20.05 -8.99 3.15
N LEU A 281 20.21 -7.77 2.65
CA LEU A 281 20.80 -6.66 3.41
C LEU A 281 19.90 -6.27 4.59
N ALA A 282 18.58 -6.20 4.39
CA ALA A 282 17.61 -5.91 5.46
C ALA A 282 17.61 -7.01 6.54
N VAL A 283 17.54 -8.28 6.12
CA VAL A 283 17.59 -9.42 7.05
C VAL A 283 18.92 -9.46 7.80
N GLY A 284 20.03 -9.23 7.09
CA GLY A 284 21.36 -9.19 7.69
C GLY A 284 21.50 -8.06 8.72
N LEU A 285 20.99 -6.87 8.40
CA LEU A 285 21.00 -5.72 9.31
C LEU A 285 20.16 -5.96 10.56
N LEU A 286 18.92 -6.46 10.38
CA LEU A 286 18.05 -6.81 11.51
C LEU A 286 18.68 -7.87 12.42
N LEU A 287 19.23 -8.93 11.81
CA LEU A 287 19.88 -10.00 12.58
C LEU A 287 21.13 -9.48 13.31
N PHE A 288 21.91 -8.62 12.66
CA PHE A 288 23.08 -8.01 13.30
C PHE A 288 22.68 -7.16 14.51
N ILE A 289 21.72 -6.25 14.36
CA ILE A 289 21.23 -5.40 15.47
C ILE A 289 20.65 -6.26 16.59
N PHE A 290 19.89 -7.31 16.23
CA PHE A 290 19.31 -8.22 17.22
C PHE A 290 20.35 -8.98 18.04
N ILE A 291 21.45 -9.41 17.42
CA ILE A 291 22.54 -10.14 18.11
C ILE A 291 23.48 -9.18 18.86
N ALA A 292 23.81 -8.03 18.26
CA ALA A 292 24.74 -7.07 18.83
C ALA A 292 24.14 -6.20 19.94
N GLY A 293 22.84 -5.98 19.91
CA GLY A 293 22.08 -5.22 20.90
C GLY A 293 21.56 -6.07 22.05
N PRO A 294 20.66 -5.52 22.87
CA PRO A 294 20.06 -6.19 24.03
C PRO A 294 19.00 -7.22 23.60
N THR A 295 19.42 -8.33 23.02
CA THR A 295 18.59 -9.38 22.41
C THR A 295 17.37 -9.77 23.27
N LEU A 296 17.59 -10.02 24.56
CA LEU A 296 16.53 -10.48 25.46
C LEU A 296 15.49 -9.38 25.71
N PHE A 297 15.94 -8.13 25.86
CA PHE A 297 15.03 -6.99 26.00
C PHE A 297 14.17 -6.82 24.74
N MET A 298 14.80 -6.79 23.55
CA MET A 298 14.09 -6.64 22.28
C MET A 298 13.05 -7.76 22.06
N ALA A 299 13.40 -9.01 22.36
CA ALA A 299 12.50 -10.15 22.23
C ALA A 299 11.33 -10.09 23.23
N ASN A 300 11.60 -9.80 24.50
CA ASN A 300 10.58 -9.74 25.54
C ASN A 300 9.62 -8.57 25.29
N THR A 301 10.15 -7.38 25.01
CA THR A 301 9.34 -6.19 24.72
C THR A 301 8.53 -6.36 23.43
N GLY A 302 9.11 -6.98 22.40
CA GLY A 302 8.38 -7.27 21.16
C GLY A 302 7.21 -8.24 21.35
N LEU A 303 7.41 -9.28 22.19
CA LEU A 303 6.36 -10.23 22.50
C LEU A 303 5.25 -9.60 23.36
N ASP A 304 5.61 -8.81 24.37
CA ASP A 304 4.66 -8.06 25.20
C ASP A 304 3.85 -7.06 24.35
N ALA A 305 4.53 -6.30 23.52
CA ALA A 305 3.89 -5.35 22.59
C ALA A 305 2.89 -6.03 21.65
N LEU A 306 3.23 -7.21 21.11
CA LEU A 306 2.30 -8.01 20.30
C LEU A 306 1.07 -8.41 21.11
N GLY A 307 1.25 -8.88 22.36
CA GLY A 307 0.17 -9.23 23.28
C GLY A 307 -0.74 -8.01 23.56
N ARG A 308 -0.14 -6.84 23.80
CA ARG A 308 -0.85 -5.58 24.04
C ARG A 308 -1.67 -5.15 22.81
N VAL A 309 -1.10 -5.22 21.60
CA VAL A 309 -1.83 -4.94 20.36
C VAL A 309 -3.00 -5.90 20.17
N MET A 310 -2.80 -7.20 20.35
CA MET A 310 -3.87 -8.19 20.19
C MET A 310 -5.01 -7.98 21.19
N SER A 311 -4.68 -7.66 22.44
CA SER A 311 -5.67 -7.44 23.51
C SER A 311 -6.46 -6.14 23.32
N ASN A 312 -5.87 -5.11 22.69
CA ASN A 312 -6.44 -3.78 22.59
C ASN A 312 -6.78 -3.37 21.14
N LEU A 313 -6.66 -4.28 20.18
CA LEU A 313 -6.76 -3.98 18.74
C LEU A 313 -7.98 -3.13 18.37
N ILE A 314 -9.16 -3.50 18.88
CA ILE A 314 -10.41 -2.78 18.58
C ILE A 314 -10.40 -1.39 19.21
N HIS A 315 -9.94 -1.28 20.45
CA HIS A 315 -9.85 0.02 21.13
C HIS A 315 -8.88 0.96 20.41
N MET A 316 -7.68 0.48 20.07
CA MET A 316 -6.69 1.24 19.29
C MET A 316 -7.23 1.67 17.93
N ALA A 317 -8.01 0.80 17.27
CA ALA A 317 -8.56 1.06 15.94
C ALA A 317 -9.77 2.01 15.93
N THR A 318 -10.43 2.25 17.07
CA THR A 318 -11.66 3.05 17.17
C THR A 318 -11.52 4.30 18.02
N TRP A 319 -10.37 4.51 18.65
CA TRP A 319 -10.15 5.64 19.56
C TRP A 319 -9.83 6.94 18.80
N LEU A 320 -10.63 7.99 19.07
CA LEU A 320 -10.56 9.32 18.43
C LEU A 320 -10.63 10.47 19.44
N GLU A 321 -10.26 10.23 20.69
CA GLU A 321 -10.33 11.24 21.77
C GLU A 321 -11.70 11.93 21.89
N PRO A 322 -12.80 11.18 22.04
CA PRO A 322 -14.14 11.76 21.93
C PRO A 322 -14.49 12.78 23.04
N PHE A 323 -13.66 12.87 24.07
CA PHE A 323 -13.84 13.73 25.22
C PHE A 323 -12.88 14.91 25.29
N ALA A 324 -11.96 15.07 24.32
CA ALA A 324 -10.90 16.07 24.31
C ALA A 324 -11.40 17.53 24.46
N GLU A 325 -12.65 17.82 23.99
CA GLU A 325 -13.23 19.17 24.11
C GLU A 325 -13.84 19.45 25.50
N PHE A 326 -13.89 18.45 26.40
CA PHE A 326 -14.52 18.59 27.71
C PHE A 326 -13.50 18.91 28.81
N LYS A 327 -13.92 19.74 29.79
CA LYS A 327 -13.07 20.11 30.91
C LYS A 327 -12.58 18.91 31.69
N GLY A 328 -11.27 18.80 31.86
CA GLY A 328 -10.60 17.73 32.59
C GLY A 328 -10.06 16.60 31.69
N PHE A 329 -10.24 16.70 30.38
CA PHE A 329 -9.61 15.84 29.41
C PHE A 329 -8.58 16.66 28.62
N GLU A 330 -7.43 16.10 28.40
CA GLU A 330 -6.40 16.70 27.54
C GLU A 330 -6.65 16.27 26.09
N ASP A 331 -6.47 17.20 25.17
CA ASP A 331 -6.42 16.92 23.73
C ASP A 331 -4.97 16.63 23.36
N THR A 332 -4.66 15.35 23.12
CA THR A 332 -3.31 14.94 22.73
C THR A 332 -3.09 15.01 21.22
N HIS A 333 -4.16 15.14 20.45
CA HIS A 333 -4.16 15.03 18.97
C HIS A 333 -3.53 13.72 18.45
N PHE A 334 -3.31 12.73 19.29
CA PHE A 334 -2.63 11.48 18.92
C PHE A 334 -3.28 10.75 17.73
N PRO A 335 -4.62 10.49 17.73
CA PRO A 335 -5.24 9.84 16.57
C PRO A 335 -5.15 10.66 15.30
N GLN A 336 -5.24 12.00 15.40
CA GLN A 336 -5.18 12.94 14.30
C GLN A 336 -3.80 12.96 13.63
N ASP A 337 -2.76 12.94 14.43
CA ASP A 337 -1.38 13.02 13.98
C ASP A 337 -0.83 11.67 13.52
N TRP A 338 -1.35 10.55 14.06
CA TRP A 338 -0.78 9.23 13.83
C TRP A 338 -1.75 8.27 13.15
N THR A 339 -2.86 7.87 13.78
CA THR A 339 -3.72 6.81 13.24
C THR A 339 -4.39 7.24 11.93
N ILE A 340 -4.92 8.47 11.85
CA ILE A 340 -5.51 9.02 10.63
C ILE A 340 -4.45 9.15 9.54
N PHE A 341 -3.27 9.65 9.89
CA PHE A 341 -2.15 9.74 8.95
C PHE A 341 -1.80 8.39 8.36
N TYR A 342 -1.60 7.36 9.20
CA TYR A 342 -1.24 6.03 8.72
C TYR A 342 -2.32 5.41 7.83
N TRP A 343 -3.60 5.49 8.23
CA TRP A 343 -4.68 4.96 7.39
C TRP A 343 -4.80 5.70 6.06
N ALA A 344 -4.63 7.01 6.05
CA ALA A 344 -4.56 7.80 4.83
C ALA A 344 -3.37 7.41 3.95
N TRP A 345 -2.19 7.27 4.54
CA TRP A 345 -0.98 6.91 3.83
C TRP A 345 -1.06 5.50 3.22
N TRP A 346 -1.56 4.54 3.98
CA TRP A 346 -1.82 3.20 3.45
C TRP A 346 -2.85 3.23 2.32
N LEU A 347 -3.91 4.00 2.44
CA LEU A 347 -4.94 4.10 1.42
C LEU A 347 -4.42 4.65 0.09
N VAL A 348 -3.58 5.69 0.12
CA VAL A 348 -3.02 6.26 -1.12
C VAL A 348 -2.00 5.34 -1.79
N PHE A 349 -1.32 4.48 -1.02
CA PHE A 349 -0.43 3.46 -1.54
C PHE A 349 -1.13 2.15 -1.90
N ALA A 350 -2.32 1.92 -1.40
CA ALA A 350 -3.01 0.63 -1.52
C ALA A 350 -3.10 0.11 -2.96
N PRO A 351 -3.39 0.90 -4.00
CA PRO A 351 -3.45 0.38 -5.35
C PRO A 351 -2.10 -0.09 -5.89
N SER A 352 -1.00 0.57 -5.51
CA SER A 352 0.35 0.17 -5.90
C SER A 352 0.75 -1.17 -5.27
N VAL A 353 0.61 -1.25 -3.95
CA VAL A 353 0.92 -2.47 -3.20
C VAL A 353 -0.07 -3.58 -3.56
N GLY A 354 -1.35 -3.22 -3.75
CA GLY A 354 -2.40 -4.15 -4.17
C GLY A 354 -2.13 -4.79 -5.53
N LEU A 355 -1.68 -4.02 -6.50
CA LEU A 355 -1.27 -4.56 -7.81
C LEU A 355 -0.08 -5.51 -7.67
N PHE A 356 0.91 -5.15 -6.85
CA PHE A 356 2.05 -6.03 -6.59
C PHE A 356 1.60 -7.34 -5.95
N ILE A 357 0.76 -7.30 -4.91
CA ILE A 357 0.21 -8.48 -4.24
C ILE A 357 -0.57 -9.36 -5.24
N ALA A 358 -1.41 -8.74 -6.08
CA ALA A 358 -2.15 -9.45 -7.12
C ALA A 358 -1.20 -10.20 -8.06
N ARG A 359 -0.17 -9.53 -8.59
CA ARG A 359 0.78 -10.12 -9.55
C ARG A 359 1.56 -11.31 -9.00
N ILE A 360 1.97 -11.26 -7.74
CA ILE A 360 2.74 -12.35 -7.13
C ILE A 360 1.85 -13.51 -6.64
N SER A 361 0.53 -13.34 -6.67
CA SER A 361 -0.42 -14.31 -6.13
C SER A 361 -1.10 -15.18 -7.19
N ARG A 362 -0.67 -15.10 -8.46
CA ARG A 362 -1.16 -15.94 -9.55
C ARG A 362 -1.12 -17.42 -9.19
N GLY A 363 -2.19 -18.16 -9.51
CA GLY A 363 -2.35 -19.59 -9.20
C GLY A 363 -2.73 -19.90 -7.75
N ARG A 364 -2.96 -18.88 -6.90
CA ARG A 364 -3.44 -19.04 -5.52
C ARG A 364 -4.93 -18.70 -5.43
N THR A 365 -5.59 -19.14 -4.36
CA THR A 365 -6.94 -18.66 -4.05
C THR A 365 -6.92 -17.25 -3.47
N ILE A 366 -8.01 -16.50 -3.62
CA ILE A 366 -8.18 -15.19 -2.99
C ILE A 366 -7.96 -15.29 -1.48
N ARG A 367 -8.50 -16.34 -0.82
CA ARG A 367 -8.27 -16.60 0.61
C ARG A 367 -6.79 -16.70 0.95
N ALA A 368 -6.03 -17.47 0.18
CA ALA A 368 -4.59 -17.64 0.40
C ALA A 368 -3.84 -16.31 0.19
N MET A 369 -4.22 -15.53 -0.83
CA MET A 369 -3.66 -14.21 -1.09
C MET A 369 -3.92 -13.27 0.08
N VAL A 370 -5.16 -13.18 0.56
CA VAL A 370 -5.55 -12.27 1.65
C VAL A 370 -4.89 -12.67 2.97
N ALA A 371 -5.08 -13.92 3.41
CA ALA A 371 -4.53 -14.39 4.68
C ALA A 371 -3.00 -14.35 4.71
N GLY A 372 -2.35 -14.76 3.63
CA GLY A 372 -0.90 -14.74 3.53
C GLY A 372 -0.33 -13.33 3.50
N SER A 373 -0.96 -12.39 2.78
CA SER A 373 -0.50 -11.00 2.76
C SER A 373 -0.64 -10.34 4.13
N MET A 374 -1.77 -10.55 4.81
CA MET A 374 -1.96 -10.04 6.17
C MET A 374 -0.93 -10.61 7.15
N PHE A 375 -0.64 -11.92 7.06
CA PHE A 375 0.29 -12.56 7.97
C PHE A 375 1.76 -12.23 7.68
N PHE A 376 2.24 -12.51 6.47
CA PHE A 376 3.66 -12.35 6.13
C PHE A 376 4.08 -10.87 6.07
N GLY A 377 3.20 -10.01 5.58
CA GLY A 377 3.46 -8.58 5.55
C GLY A 377 3.51 -7.97 6.95
N THR A 378 2.55 -8.29 7.80
CA THR A 378 2.58 -7.87 9.22
C THR A 378 3.82 -8.39 9.93
N MET A 379 4.21 -9.66 9.71
CA MET A 379 5.40 -10.23 10.33
C MET A 379 6.67 -9.50 9.92
N GLY A 380 6.77 -9.07 8.66
CA GLY A 380 7.87 -8.24 8.20
C GLY A 380 7.99 -6.94 8.98
N CYS A 381 6.91 -6.20 9.06
CA CYS A 381 6.88 -4.94 9.82
C CYS A 381 7.15 -5.17 11.31
N PHE A 382 6.53 -6.19 11.90
CA PHE A 382 6.74 -6.55 13.31
C PHE A 382 8.22 -6.76 13.64
N LEU A 383 8.97 -7.48 12.80
CA LEU A 383 10.39 -7.72 13.04
C LEU A 383 11.22 -6.43 13.03
N PHE A 384 10.91 -5.47 12.15
CA PHE A 384 11.58 -4.17 12.15
C PHE A 384 11.32 -3.40 13.45
N PHE A 385 10.08 -3.29 13.88
CA PHE A 385 9.74 -2.59 15.14
C PHE A 385 10.26 -3.33 16.37
N MET A 386 10.18 -4.67 16.39
CA MET A 386 10.71 -5.47 17.49
C MET A 386 12.22 -5.28 17.67
N VAL A 387 12.98 -5.22 16.57
CA VAL A 387 14.44 -5.10 16.64
C VAL A 387 14.86 -3.64 16.72
N MET A 388 14.58 -2.84 15.71
CA MET A 388 15.10 -1.47 15.61
C MET A 388 14.42 -0.53 16.60
N GLY A 389 13.10 -0.62 16.76
CA GLY A 389 12.34 0.24 17.67
C GLY A 389 12.70 -0.05 19.14
N ASN A 390 12.69 -1.33 19.52
CA ASN A 390 13.03 -1.71 20.89
C ASN A 390 14.52 -1.54 21.20
N TYR A 391 15.41 -1.56 20.18
CA TYR A 391 16.80 -1.18 20.39
C TYR A 391 16.90 0.29 20.82
N GLY A 392 16.27 1.19 20.07
CA GLY A 392 16.25 2.62 20.42
C GLY A 392 15.60 2.89 21.79
N LEU A 393 14.47 2.24 22.06
CA LEU A 393 13.78 2.33 23.34
C LEU A 393 14.67 1.86 24.51
N TYR A 394 15.44 0.78 24.32
CA TYR A 394 16.41 0.33 25.31
C TYR A 394 17.48 1.38 25.61
N LEU A 395 18.05 2.00 24.59
CA LEU A 395 19.09 3.03 24.75
C LEU A 395 18.57 4.22 25.58
N GLN A 396 17.32 4.65 25.34
CA GLN A 396 16.67 5.69 26.12
C GLN A 396 16.44 5.27 27.58
N LEU A 397 15.84 4.10 27.79
CA LEU A 397 15.46 3.64 29.13
C LEU A 397 16.66 3.22 29.99
N SER A 398 17.74 2.72 29.38
CA SER A 398 19.00 2.39 30.09
C SER A 398 19.80 3.65 30.45
N GLY A 399 19.52 4.79 29.79
CA GLY A 399 20.31 6.00 29.91
C GLY A 399 21.64 5.98 29.14
N GLU A 400 21.82 4.99 28.25
CA GLU A 400 23.01 4.91 27.39
C GLU A 400 23.01 6.01 26.33
N LEU A 401 21.81 6.41 25.85
CA LEU A 401 21.65 7.51 24.88
C LEU A 401 20.31 8.23 25.13
N ASP A 402 20.34 9.54 25.29
CA ASP A 402 19.12 10.35 25.39
C ASP A 402 18.59 10.70 23.97
N VAL A 403 17.85 9.75 23.39
CA VAL A 403 17.30 9.83 22.05
C VAL A 403 16.24 10.93 21.96
N VAL A 404 15.45 11.14 23.03
CA VAL A 404 14.42 12.18 23.12
C VAL A 404 15.04 13.56 22.95
N THR A 405 16.10 13.85 23.69
CA THR A 405 16.79 15.15 23.57
C THR A 405 17.41 15.35 22.19
N ILE A 406 18.04 14.33 21.60
CA ILE A 406 18.62 14.45 20.26
C ILE A 406 17.54 14.72 19.21
N LEU A 407 16.39 14.04 19.31
CA LEU A 407 15.27 14.29 18.39
C LEU A 407 14.77 15.73 18.48
N ASN A 408 14.56 16.25 19.69
CA ASN A 408 13.97 17.56 19.93
C ASN A 408 14.94 18.70 19.61
N ASP A 409 16.22 18.56 19.94
CA ASP A 409 17.23 19.62 19.80
C ASP A 409 17.87 19.65 18.40
N GLN A 410 17.88 18.52 17.70
CA GLN A 410 18.54 18.42 16.40
C GLN A 410 17.58 18.01 15.29
N SER A 411 17.34 16.69 15.14
CA SER A 411 16.41 16.17 14.14
C SER A 411 16.13 14.68 14.35
N PRO A 412 15.04 14.14 13.77
CA PRO A 412 14.78 12.70 13.78
C PRO A 412 15.90 11.88 13.13
N THR A 413 16.49 12.38 12.03
CA THR A 413 17.59 11.67 11.36
C THR A 413 18.87 11.67 12.20
N ALA A 414 19.19 12.76 12.87
CA ALA A 414 20.30 12.78 13.82
C ALA A 414 20.12 11.77 14.95
N ALA A 415 18.91 11.64 15.49
CA ALA A 415 18.59 10.63 16.51
C ALA A 415 18.76 9.20 15.98
N ILE A 416 18.29 8.91 14.75
CA ILE A 416 18.48 7.61 14.09
C ILE A 416 19.97 7.27 13.98
N PHE A 417 20.79 8.18 13.47
CA PHE A 417 22.21 7.90 13.27
C PHE A 417 22.98 7.87 14.59
N ALA A 418 22.60 8.66 15.58
CA ALA A 418 23.15 8.56 16.94
C ALA A 418 22.91 7.16 17.55
N MET A 419 21.72 6.57 17.36
CA MET A 419 21.45 5.18 17.78
C MET A 419 22.32 4.18 17.01
N LEU A 420 22.52 4.36 15.69
CA LEU A 420 23.36 3.47 14.88
C LEU A 420 24.84 3.53 15.31
N HIS A 421 25.33 4.68 15.76
CA HIS A 421 26.69 4.86 16.29
C HIS A 421 26.96 4.11 17.61
N THR A 422 25.93 3.72 18.35
CA THR A 422 26.11 2.90 19.57
C THR A 422 26.37 1.43 19.27
N LEU A 423 26.19 0.99 18.01
CA LEU A 423 26.42 -0.39 17.60
C LEU A 423 27.90 -0.67 17.32
N PRO A 424 28.39 -1.90 17.55
CA PRO A 424 29.72 -2.29 17.11
C PRO A 424 29.80 -2.21 15.57
N LEU A 425 30.98 -1.84 15.05
CA LEU A 425 31.20 -1.62 13.62
C LEU A 425 30.28 -0.53 13.01
N ASP A 426 30.01 0.51 13.75
CA ASP A 426 29.05 1.57 13.47
C ASP A 426 29.12 2.11 12.02
N TYR A 427 30.30 2.42 11.49
CA TYR A 427 30.45 2.86 10.10
C TYR A 427 30.02 1.80 9.07
N VAL A 428 30.19 0.50 9.36
CA VAL A 428 29.71 -0.57 8.48
C VAL A 428 28.18 -0.65 8.54
N VAL A 429 27.61 -0.51 9.74
CA VAL A 429 26.17 -0.49 9.96
C VAL A 429 25.54 0.73 9.27
N ILE A 430 26.13 1.92 9.43
CA ILE A 430 25.69 3.16 8.79
C ILE A 430 25.75 3.03 7.26
N PHE A 431 26.83 2.46 6.72
CA PHE A 431 26.94 2.20 5.29
C PHE A 431 25.85 1.24 4.81
N ALA A 432 25.63 0.12 5.50
CA ALA A 432 24.60 -0.85 5.16
C ALA A 432 23.18 -0.23 5.26
N PHE A 433 22.89 0.54 6.30
CA PHE A 433 21.64 1.23 6.51
C PHE A 433 21.37 2.28 5.40
N THR A 434 22.36 3.11 5.08
CA THR A 434 22.26 4.14 4.04
C THR A 434 22.06 3.53 2.66
N LEU A 435 22.82 2.45 2.35
CA LEU A 435 22.67 1.71 1.09
C LEU A 435 21.28 1.06 0.99
N LEU A 436 20.81 0.46 2.08
CA LEU A 436 19.47 -0.13 2.17
C LEU A 436 18.39 0.92 1.94
N ALA A 437 18.50 2.10 2.57
CA ALA A 437 17.59 3.22 2.37
C ALA A 437 17.56 3.69 0.90
N LEU A 438 18.72 3.79 0.27
CA LEU A 438 18.84 4.18 -1.14
C LEU A 438 18.16 3.16 -2.08
N ILE A 439 18.44 1.86 -1.90
CA ILE A 439 17.86 0.80 -2.75
C ILE A 439 16.36 0.68 -2.53
N PHE A 440 15.87 0.74 -1.30
CA PHE A 440 14.44 0.74 -1.00
C PHE A 440 13.72 1.93 -1.64
N THR A 441 14.32 3.12 -1.56
CA THR A 441 13.78 4.32 -2.21
C THR A 441 13.68 4.10 -3.72
N ALA A 442 14.75 3.65 -4.37
CA ALA A 442 14.78 3.41 -5.81
C ALA A 442 13.72 2.38 -6.26
N THR A 443 13.60 1.25 -5.57
CA THR A 443 12.65 0.18 -5.93
C THR A 443 11.18 0.58 -5.69
N THR A 444 10.89 1.33 -4.63
CA THR A 444 9.55 1.85 -4.34
C THR A 444 9.10 2.82 -5.44
N PHE A 445 9.98 3.75 -5.83
CA PHE A 445 9.63 4.77 -6.82
C PHE A 445 9.55 4.24 -8.25
N ASP A 446 10.37 3.24 -8.60
CA ASP A 446 10.21 2.54 -9.87
C ASP A 446 8.81 1.92 -9.99
N SER A 447 8.35 1.26 -8.93
CA SER A 447 7.00 0.68 -8.88
C SER A 447 5.90 1.73 -8.99
N ILE A 448 6.00 2.86 -8.27
CA ILE A 448 5.02 3.94 -8.34
C ILE A 448 4.99 4.56 -9.74
N SER A 449 6.15 4.87 -10.33
CA SER A 449 6.24 5.45 -11.67
C SER A 449 5.65 4.52 -12.74
N TYR A 450 5.82 3.21 -12.59
CA TYR A 450 5.21 2.19 -13.44
C TYR A 450 3.68 2.30 -13.42
N ILE A 451 3.10 2.36 -12.23
CA ILE A 451 1.65 2.38 -12.06
C ILE A 451 1.05 3.70 -12.57
N LEU A 452 1.67 4.83 -12.23
CA LEU A 452 1.23 6.13 -12.74
C LEU A 452 1.24 6.17 -14.27
N ALA A 453 2.29 5.60 -14.88
CA ALA A 453 2.39 5.49 -16.32
C ALA A 453 1.33 4.55 -16.92
N ALA A 454 1.00 3.45 -16.24
CA ALA A 454 -0.01 2.51 -16.68
C ALA A 454 -1.42 3.13 -16.67
N VAL A 455 -1.79 3.81 -15.59
CA VAL A 455 -3.13 4.39 -15.41
C VAL A 455 -3.44 5.47 -16.43
N VAL A 456 -2.45 6.25 -16.87
CA VAL A 456 -2.66 7.30 -17.89
C VAL A 456 -2.60 6.79 -19.34
N GLN A 457 -2.42 5.48 -19.55
CA GLN A 457 -2.49 4.87 -20.89
C GLN A 457 -3.87 4.27 -21.12
N LYS A 458 -4.30 4.28 -22.39
CA LYS A 458 -5.55 3.64 -22.82
C LYS A 458 -5.44 2.11 -22.76
N GLU A 459 -4.29 1.60 -23.18
CA GLU A 459 -3.95 0.18 -23.20
C GLU A 459 -2.50 -0.01 -22.74
N VAL A 460 -2.23 -1.09 -22.05
CA VAL A 460 -0.88 -1.49 -21.62
C VAL A 460 -0.69 -2.94 -22.05
N ASP A 461 0.13 -3.16 -23.09
CA ASP A 461 0.41 -4.53 -23.57
C ASP A 461 1.19 -5.33 -22.51
N GLU A 462 2.53 -5.23 -22.49
CA GLU A 462 3.36 -5.89 -21.46
C GLU A 462 3.86 -4.89 -20.42
N GLU A 463 4.27 -3.68 -20.83
CA GLU A 463 4.81 -2.63 -19.96
C GLU A 463 4.36 -1.25 -20.45
N PRO A 464 4.17 -0.28 -19.53
CA PRO A 464 3.90 1.11 -19.91
C PRO A 464 5.06 1.71 -20.72
N MET A 465 4.74 2.69 -21.55
CA MET A 465 5.73 3.36 -22.40
C MET A 465 6.87 3.95 -21.56
N ARG A 466 8.12 3.72 -21.99
CA ARG A 466 9.34 4.12 -21.27
C ARG A 466 9.42 5.62 -20.97
N TRP A 467 9.08 6.47 -21.97
CA TRP A 467 9.08 7.91 -21.77
C TRP A 467 8.04 8.36 -20.73
N ASN A 468 6.87 7.70 -20.69
CA ASN A 468 5.81 7.98 -19.74
C ASN A 468 6.22 7.59 -18.32
N ARG A 469 6.86 6.42 -18.14
CA ARG A 469 7.46 6.02 -16.86
C ARG A 469 8.50 7.04 -16.40
N LEU A 470 9.40 7.46 -17.28
CA LEU A 470 10.42 8.46 -16.98
C LEU A 470 9.79 9.81 -16.57
N PHE A 471 8.77 10.26 -17.30
CA PHE A 471 8.03 11.47 -16.95
C PHE A 471 7.47 11.41 -15.53
N TRP A 472 6.78 10.31 -15.17
CA TRP A 472 6.21 10.16 -13.84
C TRP A 472 7.27 9.97 -12.76
N ALA A 473 8.42 9.40 -13.07
CA ALA A 473 9.56 9.35 -12.17
C ALA A 473 10.01 10.75 -11.73
N PHE A 474 10.11 11.69 -12.68
CA PHE A 474 10.44 13.08 -12.36
C PHE A 474 9.26 13.83 -11.71
N ALA A 475 8.04 13.60 -12.13
CA ALA A 475 6.85 14.22 -11.54
C ALA A 475 6.67 13.85 -10.06
N LEU A 476 6.99 12.61 -9.68
CA LEU A 476 6.98 12.13 -8.29
C LEU A 476 7.94 12.92 -7.39
N SER A 477 9.04 13.42 -7.92
CA SER A 477 10.03 14.17 -7.13
C SER A 477 9.66 15.63 -6.95
N PHE A 478 8.75 16.17 -7.76
CA PHE A 478 8.39 17.58 -7.72
C PHE A 478 7.67 17.95 -6.42
N MET A 479 6.66 17.18 -6.02
CA MET A 479 5.88 17.45 -4.83
C MET A 479 6.70 17.39 -3.53
N PRO A 480 7.56 16.37 -3.27
CA PRO A 480 8.39 16.36 -2.07
C PRO A 480 9.38 17.53 -2.01
N ILE A 481 9.96 17.95 -3.15
CA ILE A 481 10.82 19.15 -3.19
C ILE A 481 10.05 20.37 -2.70
N VAL A 482 8.82 20.59 -3.21
CA VAL A 482 7.96 21.70 -2.78
C VAL A 482 7.66 21.64 -1.28
N LEU A 483 7.26 20.47 -0.80
CA LEU A 483 6.91 20.28 0.62
C LEU A 483 8.12 20.44 1.55
N MET A 484 9.32 20.08 1.11
CA MET A 484 10.57 20.31 1.85
C MET A 484 10.88 21.81 2.01
N PHE A 485 10.50 22.66 1.05
CA PHE A 485 10.63 24.13 1.18
C PHE A 485 9.68 24.72 2.22
N ILE A 486 8.48 24.18 2.37
CA ILE A 486 7.51 24.63 3.37
C ILE A 486 7.92 24.13 4.76
N GLY A 487 8.52 22.93 4.81
CA GLY A 487 9.16 22.34 5.98
C GLY A 487 8.24 21.49 6.86
N GLY A 488 8.89 20.61 7.65
CA GLY A 488 8.29 19.83 8.71
C GLY A 488 7.62 18.52 8.29
N LEU A 489 7.61 17.59 9.25
CA LEU A 489 6.96 16.27 9.12
C LEU A 489 5.45 16.43 8.88
N GLU A 490 4.82 17.38 9.55
CA GLU A 490 3.38 17.67 9.44
C GLU A 490 2.94 17.95 7.99
N THR A 491 3.75 18.75 7.26
CA THR A 491 3.47 19.08 5.86
C THR A 491 3.49 17.84 4.96
N LEU A 492 4.45 16.93 5.18
CA LEU A 492 4.56 15.67 4.44
C LEU A 492 3.39 14.73 4.75
N GLN A 493 3.02 14.60 6.02
CA GLN A 493 1.88 13.79 6.44
C GLN A 493 0.57 14.30 5.84
N THR A 494 0.40 15.63 5.81
CA THR A 494 -0.79 16.29 5.27
C THR A 494 -1.05 15.96 3.81
N ALA A 495 0.00 15.80 2.99
CA ALA A 495 -0.15 15.42 1.59
C ALA A 495 -0.86 14.06 1.42
N SER A 496 -0.51 13.07 2.25
CA SER A 496 -1.18 11.78 2.28
C SER A 496 -2.61 11.88 2.83
N ILE A 497 -2.83 12.64 3.91
CA ILE A 497 -4.15 12.80 4.53
C ILE A 497 -5.14 13.41 3.55
N ILE A 498 -4.78 14.50 2.86
CA ILE A 498 -5.66 15.15 1.88
C ILE A 498 -5.85 14.28 0.64
N GLY A 499 -4.76 13.68 0.14
CA GLY A 499 -4.80 12.79 -1.03
C GLY A 499 -5.65 11.54 -0.83
N GLY A 500 -5.79 11.08 0.42
CA GLY A 500 -6.60 9.93 0.80
C GLY A 500 -8.11 10.20 0.81
N VAL A 501 -8.57 11.45 1.00
CA VAL A 501 -10.00 11.77 1.18
C VAL A 501 -10.89 11.22 0.04
N PRO A 502 -10.63 11.49 -1.25
CA PRO A 502 -11.47 10.95 -2.32
C PRO A 502 -11.38 9.42 -2.41
N LEU A 503 -10.27 8.83 -1.98
CA LEU A 503 -10.06 7.38 -2.05
C LEU A 503 -10.85 6.61 -0.97
N LEU A 504 -11.35 7.26 0.08
CA LEU A 504 -12.25 6.64 1.05
C LEU A 504 -13.52 6.11 0.38
N ALA A 505 -14.15 6.92 -0.47
CA ALA A 505 -15.33 6.50 -1.23
C ALA A 505 -14.97 5.42 -2.26
N VAL A 506 -13.82 5.53 -2.91
CA VAL A 506 -13.33 4.54 -3.87
C VAL A 506 -13.09 3.20 -3.20
N ALA A 507 -12.50 3.17 -2.01
CA ALA A 507 -12.27 1.96 -1.24
C ALA A 507 -13.58 1.20 -0.93
N LEU A 508 -14.62 1.93 -0.49
CA LEU A 508 -15.94 1.34 -0.25
C LEU A 508 -16.55 0.79 -1.55
N MET A 509 -16.45 1.55 -2.64
CA MET A 509 -16.97 1.09 -3.95
C MET A 509 -16.22 -0.15 -4.45
N LEU A 510 -14.91 -0.28 -4.23
CA LEU A 510 -14.14 -1.47 -4.59
C LEU A 510 -14.58 -2.71 -3.80
N CYS A 511 -14.87 -2.57 -2.51
CA CYS A 511 -15.42 -3.65 -1.70
C CYS A 511 -16.79 -4.13 -2.24
N ILE A 512 -17.67 -3.19 -2.60
CA ILE A 512 -18.98 -3.52 -3.18
C ILE A 512 -18.80 -4.16 -4.56
N SER A 513 -17.89 -3.64 -5.37
CA SER A 513 -17.63 -4.11 -6.73
C SER A 513 -17.24 -5.58 -6.76
N ILE A 514 -16.24 -5.97 -5.97
CA ILE A 514 -15.78 -7.37 -5.96
C ILE A 514 -16.87 -8.32 -5.44
N VAL A 515 -17.64 -7.91 -4.43
CA VAL A 515 -18.73 -8.74 -3.91
C VAL A 515 -19.80 -8.96 -4.97
N ARG A 516 -20.20 -7.90 -5.70
CA ARG A 516 -21.17 -8.00 -6.79
C ARG A 516 -20.68 -8.90 -7.91
N ALA A 517 -19.48 -8.64 -8.43
CA ALA A 517 -18.90 -9.39 -9.54
C ALA A 517 -18.71 -10.87 -9.19
N ALA A 518 -18.08 -11.16 -8.03
CA ALA A 518 -17.80 -12.53 -7.63
C ALA A 518 -19.07 -13.34 -7.34
N HIS A 519 -20.08 -12.75 -6.66
CA HIS A 519 -21.35 -13.45 -6.44
C HIS A 519 -22.12 -13.68 -7.73
N TYR A 520 -22.04 -12.77 -8.70
CA TYR A 520 -22.66 -12.98 -10.00
C TYR A 520 -22.04 -14.19 -10.69
N ASP A 521 -20.71 -14.28 -10.75
CA ASP A 521 -20.00 -15.37 -11.40
C ASP A 521 -20.19 -16.72 -10.71
N LEU A 522 -20.16 -16.73 -9.36
CA LEU A 522 -20.32 -17.97 -8.58
C LEU A 522 -21.67 -18.65 -8.82
N ARG A 523 -22.73 -17.93 -9.24
CA ARG A 523 -24.05 -18.54 -9.53
C ARG A 523 -24.02 -19.51 -10.71
N TYR A 524 -23.09 -19.30 -11.64
CA TYR A 524 -23.01 -20.10 -12.86
C TYR A 524 -22.03 -21.27 -12.75
N GLN A 525 -21.42 -21.48 -11.56
CA GLN A 525 -20.48 -22.56 -11.35
C GLN A 525 -21.19 -23.82 -10.83
N PRO A 526 -21.04 -24.99 -11.49
CA PRO A 526 -21.74 -26.24 -11.12
C PRO A 526 -21.24 -26.85 -9.80
N ASP A 527 -19.99 -26.58 -9.40
CA ASP A 527 -19.33 -27.23 -8.27
C ASP A 527 -19.00 -26.26 -7.11
N TYR A 528 -20.06 -25.82 -6.43
CA TYR A 528 -19.97 -24.89 -5.29
C TYR A 528 -19.27 -25.46 -4.03
N THR A 529 -18.99 -26.76 -4.00
CA THR A 529 -18.49 -27.48 -2.81
C THR A 529 -16.98 -27.74 -2.82
N LEU A 530 -16.26 -27.35 -3.85
CA LEU A 530 -14.82 -27.57 -3.96
C LEU A 530 -14.02 -26.60 -3.07
N LYS A 531 -12.87 -27.06 -2.61
CA LYS A 531 -11.94 -26.21 -1.83
C LYS A 531 -11.38 -25.05 -2.63
N GLU A 532 -11.30 -25.20 -3.94
CA GLU A 532 -10.88 -24.21 -4.91
C GLU A 532 -11.97 -24.14 -5.98
N ILE A 533 -12.43 -22.94 -6.28
CA ILE A 533 -13.42 -22.68 -7.32
C ILE A 533 -12.70 -22.02 -8.48
N ASN A 534 -12.81 -22.64 -9.65
CA ASN A 534 -12.32 -22.07 -10.90
C ASN A 534 -13.50 -21.53 -11.68
N ILE A 535 -13.44 -20.28 -12.10
CA ILE A 535 -14.48 -19.64 -12.91
C ILE A 535 -14.01 -19.69 -14.36
N GLU A 536 -14.59 -20.62 -15.14
CA GLU A 536 -14.26 -20.85 -16.55
C GLU A 536 -15.39 -20.46 -17.48
N GLU A 537 -16.63 -20.48 -16.99
CA GLU A 537 -17.82 -20.21 -17.79
C GLU A 537 -18.48 -18.90 -17.36
N PHE A 538 -18.73 -18.07 -18.32
CA PHE A 538 -19.51 -16.85 -18.15
C PHE A 538 -20.79 -16.95 -18.98
N PRO A 539 -21.91 -16.37 -18.53
CA PRO A 539 -23.13 -16.35 -19.34
C PRO A 539 -22.91 -15.65 -20.66
N ALA A 540 -23.67 -16.07 -21.69
CA ALA A 540 -23.56 -15.49 -23.03
C ALA A 540 -23.93 -14.00 -23.07
N ASP A 541 -24.74 -13.58 -22.10
CA ASP A 541 -25.20 -12.20 -21.87
C ASP A 541 -24.46 -11.54 -20.71
N ASP A 542 -23.23 -11.99 -20.41
CA ASP A 542 -22.41 -11.45 -19.33
C ASP A 542 -22.20 -9.93 -19.50
N PRO A 543 -22.74 -9.12 -18.57
CA PRO A 543 -22.65 -7.66 -18.68
C PRO A 543 -21.24 -7.10 -18.47
N TRP A 544 -20.26 -7.96 -18.16
CA TRP A 544 -18.88 -7.59 -17.83
C TRP A 544 -17.87 -7.98 -18.91
N THR A 545 -18.30 -8.59 -20.02
CA THR A 545 -17.42 -8.88 -21.15
C THR A 545 -17.33 -7.68 -22.08
N GLU A 546 -16.27 -7.58 -22.90
CA GLU A 546 -16.08 -6.49 -23.87
C GLU A 546 -17.22 -6.39 -24.91
N GLU A 547 -18.02 -7.48 -25.09
CA GLU A 547 -19.16 -7.54 -25.99
C GLU A 547 -20.52 -7.35 -25.29
N GLY A 548 -20.56 -7.34 -23.95
CA GLY A 548 -21.78 -7.23 -23.15
C GLY A 548 -22.06 -5.82 -22.66
N SER A 549 -23.34 -5.49 -22.46
CA SER A 549 -23.71 -4.25 -21.78
C SER A 549 -23.45 -4.39 -20.28
N TRP A 550 -22.83 -3.39 -19.66
CA TRP A 550 -22.52 -3.34 -18.22
C TRP A 550 -23.74 -3.03 -17.35
N ASP A 551 -24.95 -3.01 -17.92
CA ASP A 551 -26.18 -2.78 -17.19
C ASP A 551 -26.68 -4.11 -16.60
N LEU A 552 -26.46 -4.31 -15.29
CA LEU A 552 -27.12 -5.40 -14.55
C LEU A 552 -28.63 -5.18 -14.61
N PRO A 553 -29.44 -6.20 -14.95
CA PRO A 553 -30.87 -6.13 -14.77
C PRO A 553 -31.16 -5.83 -13.29
N GLU A 554 -31.88 -4.76 -12.99
CA GLU A 554 -32.22 -4.35 -11.62
C GLU A 554 -32.96 -5.44 -10.83
N ASP A 555 -33.60 -6.39 -11.52
CA ASP A 555 -34.42 -7.44 -10.94
C ASP A 555 -33.62 -8.71 -10.51
N ASP A 556 -32.35 -8.86 -10.91
CA ASP A 556 -31.55 -10.07 -10.67
C ASP A 556 -30.58 -9.99 -9.49
N ILE A 557 -30.62 -8.95 -8.70
CA ILE A 557 -29.85 -8.89 -7.45
C ILE A 557 -30.66 -9.65 -6.37
N PRO A 558 -30.32 -10.90 -6.00
CA PRO A 558 -31.04 -11.57 -4.92
C PRO A 558 -30.80 -10.81 -3.63
N ALA A 559 -31.87 -10.53 -2.91
CA ALA A 559 -31.77 -10.11 -1.52
C ALA A 559 -30.94 -11.16 -0.76
N ALA A 560 -29.90 -10.70 -0.06
CA ALA A 560 -29.05 -11.56 0.75
C ALA A 560 -29.93 -12.46 1.63
N GLY A 561 -29.84 -13.79 1.46
CA GLY A 561 -30.49 -14.76 2.32
C GLY A 561 -31.59 -15.63 1.71
N LYS A 562 -31.87 -15.60 0.41
CA LYS A 562 -32.75 -16.61 -0.19
C LYS A 562 -31.91 -17.77 -0.78
N PRO A 563 -32.20 -19.02 -0.42
CA PRO A 563 -31.56 -20.16 -1.05
C PRO A 563 -31.88 -20.16 -2.55
N VAL A 564 -30.87 -20.43 -3.36
CA VAL A 564 -30.99 -20.63 -4.80
C VAL A 564 -32.03 -21.74 -5.03
N GLN A 565 -33.05 -21.47 -5.82
CA GLN A 565 -33.96 -22.52 -6.26
C GLN A 565 -33.18 -23.52 -7.12
N ASP A 566 -33.40 -24.82 -6.83
CA ASP A 566 -32.83 -25.90 -7.61
C ASP A 566 -33.02 -25.63 -9.12
N PRO A 567 -32.01 -25.93 -9.95
CA PRO A 567 -32.17 -25.85 -11.39
C PRO A 567 -33.30 -26.78 -11.85
N PRO A 568 -34.01 -26.42 -12.94
CA PRO A 568 -35.12 -27.21 -13.42
C PRO A 568 -34.69 -28.66 -13.69
N LYS A 569 -35.37 -29.61 -13.07
CA LYS A 569 -35.16 -31.04 -13.23
C LYS A 569 -35.72 -31.54 -14.57
N ASP A 570 -35.18 -31.07 -15.67
CA ASP A 570 -35.53 -31.63 -16.96
C ASP A 570 -34.25 -32.05 -17.70
N HIS A 571 -34.22 -33.37 -17.95
CA HIS A 571 -33.28 -34.18 -18.77
C HIS A 571 -32.00 -34.68 -18.09
N ILE A 572 -32.14 -35.66 -17.19
CA ILE A 572 -31.20 -36.77 -17.13
C ILE A 572 -32.01 -38.07 -17.05
N GLU A 573 -32.41 -38.60 -18.19
CA GLU A 573 -32.63 -40.03 -18.36
C GLU A 573 -31.28 -40.70 -18.67
N GLY A 574 -30.76 -41.50 -17.74
CA GLY A 574 -29.51 -42.21 -17.96
C GLY A 574 -29.09 -43.10 -16.80
N ASP A 575 -29.57 -44.36 -16.85
CA ASP A 575 -29.02 -45.60 -16.29
C ASP A 575 -28.81 -45.76 -14.76
N PRO A 576 -29.57 -46.65 -14.09
CA PRO A 576 -29.51 -46.89 -12.63
C PRO A 576 -28.45 -47.90 -12.14
N HIS A 577 -27.40 -48.20 -12.89
CA HIS A 577 -26.42 -49.24 -12.53
C HIS A 577 -24.96 -48.82 -12.56
N SER A 578 -24.54 -47.81 -11.78
CA SER A 578 -23.11 -47.67 -11.44
C SER A 578 -22.92 -47.08 -10.05
N ARG A 579 -22.85 -47.94 -9.05
CA ARG A 579 -22.27 -47.56 -7.74
C ARG A 579 -20.74 -47.78 -7.83
N PRO A 580 -19.91 -46.81 -7.51
CA PRO A 580 -18.53 -47.07 -7.13
C PRO A 580 -18.46 -47.32 -5.62
N SER A 581 -17.80 -48.43 -5.30
CA SER A 581 -17.41 -48.89 -3.96
C SER A 581 -16.54 -47.89 -3.22
N ARG A 582 -16.78 -47.78 -1.93
CA ARG A 582 -15.88 -47.17 -0.95
C ARG A 582 -14.53 -47.88 -0.94
N LEU A 583 -13.45 -47.12 -1.06
CA LEU A 583 -12.22 -47.28 -0.28
C LEU A 583 -11.54 -45.90 -0.20
#